data_74a1890790c0489eb8224e05b922755c
#
_entry.id   74a1890790c0489eb8224e05b922755c
#
_cell.length_a   1.000
_cell.length_b   1.000
_cell.length_c   1.000
_cell.angle_alpha   90.00
_cell.angle_beta   90.00
_cell.angle_gamma   90.00
#
_symmetry.space_group_name_H-M   'P 1'
#
loop_
_entity.id
_entity.type
_entity.pdbx_description
1 polymer ?
#
loop_
_entity_poly.entity_id
_entity_poly.type
_entity_poly.pdbx_seq_one_letter_code
_entity_poly.pdbx_strand_id
1 'polypeptide(L)'
;ESHCINNVADGYKLDGRVSKRFDGIRSTITLSGGYSISSREVLRQGSIIDTKSRILKTGMELSAQIGNAFRLDYSAIYTRNMVEMDAVQLKPINILTQQANLNLIISKKLVMKLSGEHYFNGYLSKNSRSMFFLDSEVIHKRELIEYIVEVRNLFNTGNFNYASYSDVTNYIYSYKLRPLSVMFKIKFSIR
;
A
#
# COMPACT_ATOMS: atom_id res chain seq x y z
N GLU A 1 0.55 -24.71 -39.36
CA GLU A 1 1.81 -23.94 -39.20
C GLU A 1 1.85 -23.38 -37.79
N SER A 2 2.77 -23.84 -36.96
CA SER A 2 2.99 -23.33 -35.62
C SER A 2 3.89 -22.10 -35.71
N HIS A 3 3.35 -20.91 -35.59
CA HIS A 3 4.14 -19.69 -35.44
C HIS A 3 4.71 -19.63 -34.02
N CYS A 4 6.03 -19.79 -33.87
CA CYS A 4 6.73 -19.42 -32.66
C CYS A 4 6.75 -17.90 -32.57
N ILE A 5 6.00 -17.35 -31.61
CA ILE A 5 6.06 -15.92 -31.27
C ILE A 5 7.25 -15.74 -30.35
N ASN A 6 8.21 -14.95 -30.81
CA ASN A 6 9.31 -14.53 -29.95
C ASN A 6 8.79 -13.44 -29.01
N ASN A 7 8.47 -13.82 -27.78
CA ASN A 7 7.89 -12.93 -26.77
C ASN A 7 9.01 -12.02 -26.18
N VAL A 8 9.54 -11.13 -27.02
CA VAL A 8 10.53 -10.13 -26.61
C VAL A 8 9.76 -8.96 -26.00
N ALA A 9 10.00 -8.68 -24.73
CA ALA A 9 9.51 -7.48 -24.08
C ALA A 9 10.63 -6.45 -24.04
N ASP A 10 10.46 -5.34 -24.73
CA ASP A 10 11.34 -4.18 -24.64
C ASP A 10 10.84 -3.23 -23.57
N GLY A 11 11.76 -2.68 -22.77
CA GLY A 11 11.34 -1.77 -21.72
C GLY A 11 12.47 -0.90 -21.17
N TYR A 12 12.08 0.28 -20.68
CA TYR A 12 12.96 1.20 -19.98
C TYR A 12 12.38 1.50 -18.61
N LYS A 13 13.27 1.60 -17.62
CA LYS A 13 12.90 1.95 -16.26
C LYS A 13 13.88 2.99 -15.72
N LEU A 14 13.32 4.07 -15.16
CA LEU A 14 14.05 5.12 -14.46
C LEU A 14 13.48 5.23 -13.05
N ASP A 15 14.33 5.10 -12.04
CA ASP A 15 13.96 5.28 -10.63
C ASP A 15 14.90 6.28 -9.98
N GLY A 16 14.35 7.09 -9.07
CA GLY A 16 15.10 8.04 -8.26
C GLY A 16 14.58 8.08 -6.82
N ARG A 17 15.47 8.33 -5.87
CA ARG A 17 15.15 8.48 -4.45
C ARG A 17 16.00 9.57 -3.83
N VAL A 18 15.36 10.46 -3.05
CA VAL A 18 16.03 11.53 -2.29
C VAL A 18 15.55 11.44 -0.85
N SER A 19 16.48 11.48 0.10
CA SER A 19 16.19 11.43 1.52
C SER A 19 16.87 12.59 2.24
N LYS A 20 16.15 13.24 3.16
CA LYS A 20 16.68 14.30 4.02
C LYS A 20 16.31 14.03 5.47
N ARG A 21 17.32 14.10 6.33
CA ARG A 21 17.17 14.03 7.78
C ARG A 21 17.17 15.41 8.41
N PHE A 22 16.31 15.61 9.40
CA PHE A 22 16.16 16.82 10.19
C PHE A 22 16.44 16.45 11.66
N ASP A 23 17.66 16.76 12.13
CA ASP A 23 18.13 16.31 13.44
C ASP A 23 17.39 16.97 14.61
N GLY A 24 16.93 18.23 14.46
CA GLY A 24 16.20 18.95 15.52
C GLY A 24 14.89 18.29 15.96
N ILE A 25 14.21 17.61 15.05
CA ILE A 25 12.96 16.87 15.31
C ILE A 25 13.11 15.37 15.07
N ARG A 26 14.36 14.89 14.96
CA ARG A 26 14.68 13.47 14.68
C ARG A 26 13.77 12.86 13.62
N SER A 27 13.60 13.59 12.50
CA SER A 27 12.73 13.14 11.41
C SER A 27 13.52 12.91 10.14
N THR A 28 13.01 12.00 9.32
CA THR A 28 13.54 11.71 7.99
C THR A 28 12.39 11.74 7.00
N ILE A 29 12.55 12.50 5.93
CA ILE A 29 11.63 12.52 4.79
C ILE A 29 12.35 11.90 3.60
N THR A 30 11.70 10.95 2.95
CA THR A 30 12.19 10.34 1.73
C THR A 30 11.14 10.49 0.63
N LEU A 31 11.57 10.99 -0.51
CA LEU A 31 10.77 11.07 -1.72
C LEU A 31 11.35 10.09 -2.74
N SER A 32 10.48 9.38 -3.44
CA SER A 32 10.85 8.47 -4.52
C SER A 32 9.99 8.71 -5.74
N GLY A 33 10.56 8.48 -6.91
CA GLY A 33 9.85 8.56 -8.18
C GLY A 33 10.39 7.51 -9.13
N GLY A 34 9.51 6.90 -9.92
CA GLY A 34 9.89 5.94 -10.94
C GLY A 34 8.97 6.05 -12.14
N TYR A 35 9.54 5.84 -13.31
CA TYR A 35 8.80 5.75 -14.57
C TYR A 35 9.30 4.55 -15.35
N SER A 36 8.37 3.72 -15.80
CA SER A 36 8.69 2.58 -16.65
C SER A 36 7.79 2.54 -17.87
N ILE A 37 8.37 2.13 -18.99
CA ILE A 37 7.69 1.83 -20.24
C ILE A 37 8.06 0.42 -20.60
N SER A 38 7.10 -0.41 -20.97
CA SER A 38 7.32 -1.72 -21.55
C SER A 38 6.42 -1.91 -22.77
N SER A 39 6.95 -2.53 -23.79
CA SER A 39 6.22 -2.89 -25.02
C SER A 39 6.41 -4.35 -25.28
N ARG A 40 5.35 -5.04 -25.67
CA ARG A 40 5.39 -6.47 -26.03
C ARG A 40 4.23 -6.84 -26.94
N GLU A 41 4.45 -7.86 -27.73
CA GLU A 41 3.42 -8.52 -28.50
C GLU A 41 2.77 -9.63 -27.69
N VAL A 42 1.46 -9.74 -27.72
CA VAL A 42 0.69 -10.78 -27.03
C VAL A 42 -0.22 -11.49 -28.04
N LEU A 43 -0.16 -12.81 -28.08
CA LEU A 43 -1.09 -13.60 -28.89
C LEU A 43 -2.43 -13.70 -28.17
N ARG A 44 -3.50 -13.19 -28.79
CA ARG A 44 -4.85 -13.28 -28.28
C ARG A 44 -5.79 -13.79 -29.36
N GLN A 45 -6.43 -14.93 -29.10
CA GLN A 45 -7.42 -15.53 -30.03
C GLN A 45 -6.90 -15.69 -31.48
N GLY A 46 -5.62 -16.01 -31.66
CA GLY A 46 -4.99 -16.17 -32.95
C GLY A 46 -4.49 -14.88 -33.63
N SER A 47 -4.70 -13.71 -33.00
CA SER A 47 -4.18 -12.42 -33.46
C SER A 47 -3.06 -11.92 -32.54
N ILE A 48 -2.04 -11.32 -33.13
CA ILE A 48 -0.96 -10.65 -32.40
C ILE A 48 -1.45 -9.25 -32.04
N ILE A 49 -1.38 -8.90 -30.77
CA ILE A 49 -1.80 -7.60 -30.22
C ILE A 49 -0.57 -6.89 -29.66
N ASP A 50 -0.31 -5.69 -30.13
CA ASP A 50 0.71 -4.83 -29.55
C ASP A 50 0.23 -4.23 -28.24
N THR A 51 0.94 -4.50 -27.15
CA THR A 51 0.62 -3.96 -25.83
C THR A 51 1.76 -3.08 -25.33
N LYS A 52 1.43 -1.82 -24.99
CA LYS A 52 2.35 -0.86 -24.40
C LYS A 52 1.86 -0.43 -23.01
N SER A 53 2.69 -0.66 -22.01
CA SER A 53 2.40 -0.27 -20.62
C SER A 53 3.34 0.85 -20.16
N ARG A 54 2.78 1.87 -19.54
CA ARG A 54 3.53 3.00 -18.95
C ARG A 54 3.10 3.11 -17.50
N ILE A 55 4.06 3.03 -16.58
CA ILE A 55 3.80 3.12 -15.14
C ILE A 55 4.58 4.29 -14.57
N LEU A 56 3.86 5.24 -13.98
CA LEU A 56 4.40 6.29 -13.13
C LEU A 56 4.17 5.90 -11.67
N LYS A 57 5.23 5.87 -10.87
CA LYS A 57 5.16 5.61 -9.44
C LYS A 57 5.83 6.75 -8.68
N THR A 58 5.14 7.33 -7.70
CA THR A 58 5.71 8.32 -6.79
C THR A 58 5.46 7.88 -5.35
N GLY A 59 6.42 8.14 -4.48
CA GLY A 59 6.33 7.74 -3.08
C GLY A 59 6.88 8.81 -2.15
N MET A 60 6.29 8.88 -0.96
CA MET A 60 6.75 9.69 0.15
C MET A 60 6.77 8.82 1.41
N GLU A 61 7.86 8.88 2.15
CA GLU A 61 8.02 8.25 3.46
C GLU A 61 8.44 9.33 4.46
N LEU A 62 7.78 9.35 5.62
CA LEU A 62 8.12 10.22 6.75
C LEU A 62 8.28 9.33 7.99
N SER A 63 9.43 9.42 8.62
CA SER A 63 9.64 8.89 9.97
C SER A 63 10.00 10.04 10.89
N ALA A 64 9.24 10.24 11.96
CA ALA A 64 9.43 11.33 12.89
C ALA A 64 9.34 10.83 14.34
N GLN A 65 10.28 11.28 15.18
CA GLN A 65 10.28 11.01 16.60
C GLN A 65 10.34 12.32 17.37
N ILE A 66 9.26 12.68 18.06
CA ILE A 66 9.16 13.88 18.87
C ILE A 66 9.34 13.51 20.35
N GLY A 67 10.49 13.88 20.88
CA GLY A 67 10.89 13.45 22.22
C GLY A 67 10.98 11.93 22.34
N ASN A 68 10.65 11.42 23.53
CA ASN A 68 10.61 9.97 23.79
C ASN A 68 9.18 9.41 23.79
N ALA A 69 8.17 10.29 23.64
CA ALA A 69 6.78 9.92 23.81
C ALA A 69 6.02 9.66 22.50
N PHE A 70 6.50 10.20 21.40
CA PHE A 70 5.77 10.18 20.13
C PHE A 70 6.65 9.70 18.99
N ARG A 71 6.18 8.70 18.24
CA ARG A 71 6.78 8.27 16.98
C ARG A 71 5.71 8.09 15.93
N LEU A 72 5.92 8.71 14.79
CA LEU A 72 5.09 8.60 13.59
C LEU A 72 5.92 8.05 12.43
N ASP A 73 5.44 6.99 11.83
CA ASP A 73 5.93 6.49 10.55
C ASP A 73 4.75 6.59 9.55
N TYR A 74 4.93 7.35 8.48
CA TYR A 74 3.92 7.53 7.44
C TYR A 74 4.51 7.21 6.08
N SER A 75 3.74 6.54 5.23
CA SER A 75 4.10 6.31 3.84
C SER A 75 2.90 6.55 2.93
N ALA A 76 3.17 7.09 1.75
CA ALA A 76 2.20 7.25 0.67
C ALA A 76 2.84 6.83 -0.65
N ILE A 77 2.15 6.00 -1.41
CA ILE A 77 2.58 5.55 -2.73
C ILE A 77 1.44 5.79 -3.71
N TYR A 78 1.71 6.61 -4.73
CA TYR A 78 0.82 6.79 -5.86
C TYR A 78 1.38 6.08 -7.08
N THR A 79 0.52 5.31 -7.75
CA THR A 79 0.84 4.61 -9.00
C THR A 79 -0.20 4.94 -10.05
N ARG A 80 0.25 5.35 -11.23
CA ARG A 80 -0.58 5.53 -12.40
C ARG A 80 -0.15 4.53 -13.48
N ASN A 81 -1.03 3.60 -13.80
CA ASN A 81 -0.84 2.61 -14.85
C ASN A 81 -1.65 3.00 -16.08
N MET A 82 -0.98 3.15 -17.22
CA MET A 82 -1.56 3.48 -18.52
C MET A 82 -1.21 2.34 -19.46
N VAL A 83 -2.23 1.71 -20.05
CA VAL A 83 -2.07 0.59 -20.98
C VAL A 83 -2.70 0.98 -22.31
N GLU A 84 -1.99 0.67 -23.40
CA GLU A 84 -2.41 0.86 -24.78
C GLU A 84 -2.35 -0.51 -25.47
N MET A 85 -3.42 -0.89 -26.16
CA MET A 85 -3.55 -2.14 -26.92
C MET A 85 -3.97 -1.80 -28.33
N ASP A 86 -3.22 -2.22 -29.35
CA ASP A 86 -3.46 -1.92 -30.78
C ASP A 86 -3.77 -0.43 -31.03
N ALA A 87 -2.93 0.46 -30.47
CA ALA A 87 -3.10 1.90 -30.50
C ALA A 87 -4.38 2.45 -29.78
N VAL A 88 -5.14 1.60 -29.10
CA VAL A 88 -6.29 2.01 -28.28
C VAL A 88 -5.86 2.19 -26.84
N GLN A 89 -5.95 3.42 -26.33
CA GLN A 89 -5.62 3.72 -24.95
C GLN A 89 -6.74 3.28 -24.00
N LEU A 90 -6.41 2.40 -23.06
CA LEU A 90 -7.34 1.99 -22.02
C LEU A 90 -7.46 3.07 -20.94
N LYS A 91 -8.55 3.03 -20.18
CA LYS A 91 -8.74 3.93 -19.02
C LYS A 91 -7.60 3.74 -18.01
N PRO A 92 -6.86 4.80 -17.64
CA PRO A 92 -5.76 4.67 -16.69
C PRO A 92 -6.24 4.19 -15.32
N ILE A 93 -5.45 3.34 -14.66
CA ILE A 93 -5.65 2.98 -13.26
C ILE A 93 -4.76 3.84 -12.38
N ASN A 94 -5.40 4.63 -11.52
CA ASN A 94 -4.72 5.41 -10.50
C ASN A 94 -4.92 4.72 -9.15
N ILE A 95 -3.82 4.38 -8.47
CA ILE A 95 -3.83 3.73 -7.17
C ILE A 95 -3.08 4.63 -6.20
N LEU A 96 -3.67 4.89 -5.04
CA LEU A 96 -3.00 5.55 -3.91
C LEU A 96 -3.10 4.63 -2.70
N THR A 97 -1.95 4.30 -2.12
CA THR A 97 -1.86 3.56 -0.86
C THR A 97 -1.18 4.46 0.16
N GLN A 98 -1.80 4.62 1.32
CA GLN A 98 -1.26 5.39 2.43
C GLN A 98 -1.28 4.54 3.69
N GLN A 99 -0.21 4.61 4.48
CA GLN A 99 -0.08 3.94 5.78
C GLN A 99 0.44 4.92 6.80
N ALA A 100 -0.13 4.89 8.00
CA ALA A 100 0.30 5.69 9.12
C ALA A 100 0.39 4.82 10.37
N ASN A 101 1.57 4.74 11.00
CA ASN A 101 1.77 4.05 12.25
C ASN A 101 2.18 5.07 13.31
N LEU A 102 1.39 5.18 14.36
CA LEU A 102 1.59 6.09 15.46
C LEU A 102 1.84 5.30 16.74
N ASN A 103 2.97 5.56 17.39
CA ASN A 103 3.28 5.02 18.70
C ASN A 103 3.32 6.16 19.73
N LEU A 104 2.50 6.07 20.75
CA LEU A 104 2.38 7.00 21.87
C LEU A 104 2.83 6.32 23.15
N ILE A 105 3.90 6.80 23.75
CA ILE A 105 4.35 6.37 25.08
C ILE A 105 3.78 7.35 26.11
N ILE A 106 2.59 7.03 26.62
CA ILE A 106 1.86 7.90 27.57
C ILE A 106 2.58 7.91 28.91
N SER A 107 3.12 6.76 29.32
CA SER A 107 3.96 6.61 30.49
C SER A 107 4.89 5.40 30.34
N LYS A 108 5.82 5.20 31.32
CA LYS A 108 6.69 4.01 31.37
C LYS A 108 5.90 2.68 31.35
N LYS A 109 4.63 2.73 31.74
CA LYS A 109 3.76 1.55 31.84
C LYS A 109 2.66 1.50 30.79
N LEU A 110 2.38 2.59 30.08
CA LEU A 110 1.25 2.67 29.15
C LEU A 110 1.73 3.14 27.77
N VAL A 111 1.52 2.29 26.78
CA VAL A 111 1.83 2.56 25.38
C VAL A 111 0.56 2.36 24.55
N MET A 112 0.30 3.26 23.63
CA MET A 112 -0.77 3.16 22.65
C MET A 112 -0.16 3.14 21.25
N LYS A 113 -0.64 2.22 20.40
CA LYS A 113 -0.29 2.16 19.00
C LYS A 113 -1.55 2.30 18.16
N LEU A 114 -1.46 3.07 17.10
CA LEU A 114 -2.49 3.21 16.08
C LEU A 114 -1.86 2.86 14.72
N SER A 115 -2.54 2.06 13.93
CA SER A 115 -2.14 1.72 12.56
C SER A 115 -3.31 2.01 11.64
N GLY A 116 -3.13 2.97 10.74
CA GLY A 116 -4.13 3.38 9.76
C GLY A 116 -3.66 3.07 8.35
N GLU A 117 -4.56 2.59 7.51
CA GLU A 117 -4.32 2.37 6.09
C GLU A 117 -5.46 2.97 5.27
N HIS A 118 -5.10 3.63 4.18
CA HIS A 118 -6.03 4.10 3.17
C HIS A 118 -5.61 3.55 1.81
N TYR A 119 -6.56 2.92 1.15
CA TYR A 119 -6.40 2.41 -0.21
C TYR A 119 -7.41 3.06 -1.15
N PHE A 120 -6.92 3.63 -2.24
CA PHE A 120 -7.73 4.20 -3.29
C PHE A 120 -7.37 3.57 -4.64
N ASN A 121 -8.40 3.15 -5.42
CA ASN A 121 -8.24 2.65 -6.77
C ASN A 121 -9.27 3.30 -7.69
N GLY A 122 -8.81 4.20 -8.57
CA GLY A 122 -9.64 5.01 -9.44
C GLY A 122 -10.39 4.23 -10.55
N TYR A 123 -10.08 2.96 -10.76
CA TYR A 123 -10.77 2.09 -11.72
C TYR A 123 -12.08 1.54 -11.16
N LEU A 124 -12.15 1.38 -9.84
CA LEU A 124 -13.34 0.86 -9.16
C LEU A 124 -14.51 1.87 -9.17
N SER A 125 -15.70 1.37 -8.90
CA SER A 125 -16.90 2.19 -8.76
C SER A 125 -16.76 3.20 -7.62
N LYS A 126 -17.54 4.30 -7.66
CA LYS A 126 -17.47 5.40 -6.68
C LYS A 126 -17.56 4.91 -5.22
N ASN A 127 -18.37 3.89 -4.97
CA ASN A 127 -18.63 3.38 -3.62
C ASN A 127 -17.56 2.38 -3.12
N SER A 128 -16.71 1.86 -4.02
CA SER A 128 -15.72 0.81 -3.72
C SER A 128 -14.28 1.26 -3.91
N ARG A 129 -14.06 2.45 -4.47
CA ARG A 129 -12.73 2.92 -4.85
C ARG A 129 -11.84 3.39 -3.70
N SER A 130 -12.44 3.69 -2.54
CA SER A 130 -11.73 4.22 -1.37
C SER A 130 -12.08 3.40 -0.15
N MET A 131 -11.08 2.87 0.53
CA MET A 131 -11.23 2.00 1.70
C MET A 131 -10.27 2.45 2.79
N PHE A 132 -10.75 2.50 4.04
CA PHE A 132 -9.99 2.89 5.20
C PHE A 132 -9.98 1.75 6.21
N PHE A 133 -8.83 1.52 6.82
CA PHE A 133 -8.61 0.57 7.90
C PHE A 133 -7.95 1.29 9.06
N LEU A 134 -8.36 0.97 10.26
CA LEU A 134 -7.76 1.51 11.47
C LEU A 134 -7.73 0.42 12.53
N ASP A 135 -6.54 0.15 13.03
CA ASP A 135 -6.28 -0.76 14.13
C ASP A 135 -5.70 0.03 15.31
N SER A 136 -6.01 -0.40 16.52
CA SER A 136 -5.52 0.21 17.76
C SER A 136 -5.04 -0.87 18.71
N GLU A 137 -3.93 -0.62 19.39
CA GLU A 137 -3.38 -1.48 20.43
C GLU A 137 -3.02 -0.63 21.65
N VAL A 138 -3.53 -1.00 22.81
CA VAL A 138 -3.17 -0.39 24.11
C VAL A 138 -2.46 -1.44 24.95
N ILE A 139 -1.24 -1.12 25.38
CA ILE A 139 -0.37 -2.01 26.15
C ILE A 139 -0.16 -1.40 27.52
N HIS A 140 -0.56 -2.12 28.57
CA HIS A 140 -0.22 -1.79 29.94
C HIS A 140 0.81 -2.78 30.50
N LYS A 141 2.00 -2.25 30.87
CA LYS A 141 3.13 -3.04 31.38
C LYS A 141 3.18 -2.98 32.90
N ARG A 142 3.26 -4.15 33.52
CA ARG A 142 3.42 -4.27 34.98
C ARG A 142 4.45 -5.38 35.28
N GLU A 143 5.65 -4.98 35.69
CA GLU A 143 6.77 -5.90 36.01
C GLU A 143 6.98 -6.99 34.96
N LEU A 144 6.47 -8.21 35.21
CA LEU A 144 6.62 -9.38 34.36
C LEU A 144 5.38 -9.63 33.46
N ILE A 145 4.35 -8.77 33.56
CA ILE A 145 3.07 -8.98 32.86
C ILE A 145 2.79 -7.78 31.95
N GLU A 146 2.40 -8.06 30.71
CA GLU A 146 1.85 -7.07 29.80
C GLU A 146 0.38 -7.41 29.50
N TYR A 147 -0.51 -6.46 29.74
CA TYR A 147 -1.92 -6.51 29.35
C TYR A 147 -2.08 -5.75 28.05
N ILE A 148 -2.67 -6.39 27.05
CA ILE A 148 -2.80 -5.83 25.70
C ILE A 148 -4.26 -5.90 25.29
N VAL A 149 -4.84 -4.75 24.98
CA VAL A 149 -6.14 -4.64 24.31
C VAL A 149 -5.90 -4.25 22.88
N GLU A 150 -6.34 -5.06 21.95
CA GLU A 150 -6.20 -4.86 20.52
C GLU A 150 -7.59 -4.75 19.88
N VAL A 151 -7.81 -3.68 19.14
CA VAL A 151 -9.03 -3.45 18.35
C VAL A 151 -8.64 -3.40 16.90
N ARG A 152 -9.20 -4.27 16.08
CA ARG A 152 -8.93 -4.34 14.65
C ARG A 152 -10.15 -3.96 13.84
N ASN A 153 -9.87 -3.34 12.68
CA ASN A 153 -10.88 -2.89 11.74
C ASN A 153 -11.94 -1.98 12.38
N LEU A 154 -11.48 -0.92 13.07
CA LEU A 154 -12.33 0.05 13.79
C LEU A 154 -13.44 0.65 12.92
N PHE A 155 -13.19 0.85 11.63
CA PHE A 155 -14.19 1.36 10.68
C PHE A 155 -15.16 0.29 10.18
N ASN A 156 -14.97 -0.97 10.60
CA ASN A 156 -15.77 -2.13 10.18
C ASN A 156 -15.89 -2.23 8.66
N THR A 157 -14.79 -1.98 7.95
CA THR A 157 -14.74 -2.10 6.50
C THR A 157 -14.96 -3.56 6.10
N GLY A 158 -16.07 -3.83 5.39
CA GLY A 158 -16.52 -5.21 5.13
C GLY A 158 -15.82 -5.89 3.96
N ASN A 159 -15.36 -5.13 2.96
CA ASN A 159 -14.76 -5.67 1.75
C ASN A 159 -13.49 -4.91 1.37
N PHE A 160 -12.50 -5.65 0.87
CA PHE A 160 -11.35 -5.09 0.16
C PHE A 160 -11.52 -5.34 -1.32
N ASN A 161 -11.57 -4.29 -2.11
CA ASN A 161 -11.73 -4.36 -3.55
C ASN A 161 -10.44 -3.92 -4.24
N TYR A 162 -10.00 -4.71 -5.21
CA TYR A 162 -8.78 -4.47 -5.96
C TYR A 162 -9.05 -4.62 -7.45
N ALA A 163 -8.55 -3.68 -8.25
CA ALA A 163 -8.59 -3.78 -9.70
C ALA A 163 -7.18 -3.63 -10.27
N SER A 164 -6.84 -4.47 -11.23
CA SER A 164 -5.54 -4.47 -11.91
C SER A 164 -5.70 -4.84 -13.37
N TYR A 165 -4.77 -4.42 -14.21
CA TYR A 165 -4.56 -4.96 -15.55
C TYR A 165 -3.50 -6.07 -15.51
N SER A 166 -3.78 -7.19 -16.17
CA SER A 166 -2.75 -8.04 -16.75
C SER A 166 -2.65 -7.73 -18.25
N ASP A 167 -1.79 -8.47 -18.96
CA ASP A 167 -1.44 -8.24 -20.36
C ASP A 167 -2.62 -8.15 -21.32
N VAL A 168 -3.69 -8.88 -21.03
CA VAL A 168 -4.87 -9.02 -21.90
C VAL A 168 -6.19 -8.92 -21.15
N THR A 169 -6.20 -8.75 -19.82
CA THR A 169 -7.41 -8.89 -19.03
C THR A 169 -7.44 -7.89 -17.86
N ASN A 170 -8.63 -7.37 -17.60
CA ASN A 170 -8.89 -6.60 -16.38
C ASN A 170 -9.34 -7.55 -15.28
N TYR A 171 -8.72 -7.47 -14.12
CA TYR A 171 -9.11 -8.22 -12.94
C TYR A 171 -9.74 -7.30 -11.91
N ILE A 172 -10.88 -7.68 -11.40
CA ILE A 172 -11.51 -7.06 -10.23
C ILE A 172 -11.69 -8.16 -9.20
N TYR A 173 -11.07 -7.98 -8.05
CA TYR A 173 -11.18 -8.89 -6.92
C TYR A 173 -11.91 -8.20 -5.78
N SER A 174 -12.76 -8.95 -5.09
CA SER A 174 -13.41 -8.53 -3.86
C SER A 174 -13.19 -9.57 -2.79
N TYR A 175 -12.57 -9.18 -1.69
CA TYR A 175 -12.30 -10.04 -0.54
C TYR A 175 -13.15 -9.60 0.63
N LYS A 176 -13.90 -10.51 1.22
CA LYS A 176 -14.60 -10.25 2.48
C LYS A 176 -13.59 -10.19 3.62
N LEU A 177 -13.64 -9.11 4.36
CA LEU A 177 -12.76 -8.86 5.49
C LEU A 177 -13.39 -9.32 6.81
N ARG A 178 -12.54 -9.54 7.80
CA ARG A 178 -13.03 -9.77 9.17
C ARG A 178 -13.70 -8.48 9.68
N PRO A 179 -14.85 -8.59 10.35
CA PRO A 179 -15.50 -7.44 10.97
C PRO A 179 -14.65 -6.85 12.10
N LEU A 180 -15.10 -5.75 12.66
CA LEU A 180 -14.54 -5.18 13.89
C LEU A 180 -14.33 -6.31 14.92
N SER A 181 -13.13 -6.41 15.43
CA SER A 181 -12.78 -7.41 16.45
C SER A 181 -11.98 -6.79 17.58
N VAL A 182 -12.30 -7.22 18.81
CA VAL A 182 -11.58 -6.82 20.00
C VAL A 182 -10.95 -8.06 20.62
N MET A 183 -9.65 -7.97 20.93
CA MET A 183 -8.89 -9.05 21.54
C MET A 183 -8.22 -8.55 22.82
N PHE A 184 -8.24 -9.37 23.85
CA PHE A 184 -7.47 -9.18 25.06
C PHE A 184 -6.38 -10.24 25.13
N LYS A 185 -5.14 -9.80 25.36
CA LYS A 185 -3.96 -10.67 25.46
C LYS A 185 -3.21 -10.39 26.76
N ILE A 186 -2.70 -11.43 27.38
CA ILE A 186 -1.80 -11.34 28.52
C ILE A 186 -0.48 -12.00 28.12
N LYS A 187 0.62 -11.26 28.27
CA LYS A 187 1.95 -11.74 27.99
C LYS A 187 2.76 -11.79 29.28
N PHE A 188 3.38 -12.93 29.56
CA PHE A 188 4.25 -13.15 30.71
C PHE A 188 5.70 -13.19 30.25
N SER A 189 6.59 -12.51 30.96
CA SER A 189 8.04 -12.61 30.78
C SER A 189 8.60 -13.53 31.88
N ILE A 190 9.12 -14.68 31.50
CA ILE A 190 9.77 -15.62 32.40
C ILE A 190 11.27 -15.24 32.42
N ARG A 191 11.82 -15.02 33.59
CA ARG A 191 13.26 -14.77 33.78
C ARG A 191 13.98 -16.06 34.12
#